data_ab48128398958d5a461c1414edb7554b
#
_entry.id   ab48128398958d5a461c1414edb7554b
#
_cell.length_a   1.000
_cell.length_b   1.000
_cell.length_c   1.000
_cell.angle_alpha   90.00
_cell.angle_beta   90.00
_cell.angle_gamma   90.00
#
_symmetry.space_group_name_H-M   'P 1'
#
loop_
_entity.id
_entity.type
_entity.pdbx_description
1 polymer ?
#
loop_
_entity_poly.entity_id
_entity_poly.type
_entity_poly.pdbx_seq_one_letter_code
_entity_poly.pdbx_strand_id
1 'polypeptide(L)'
;MKRCTVIIPDAGPFNSLWVADQLDLLLRLDMRLIVIDAVYDELTSDLSYPKDRDVKAFIDGNQPPFVVETTEIGRLEREKRASGLTLRRNAGELAIVDFMSSEDGLPRYVSPGDPVVILFEDAGMRVFSKPPNLHLLSTVGLLRGLERVGVIPSADEVIHEMTHPSRPDRHPQDARAFKDLPVGIDEPASAGSTWEP
;
A
#
# COMPACT_ATOMS: atom_id res chain seq x y z
N MET A 1 -17.40 -2.83 17.70
CA MET A 1 -16.28 -2.18 16.94
C MET A 1 -16.75 -2.01 15.49
N LYS A 2 -16.44 -0.88 14.82
CA LYS A 2 -16.71 -0.73 13.40
C LYS A 2 -15.64 -1.52 12.64
N ARG A 3 -16.05 -2.32 11.65
CA ARG A 3 -15.12 -3.07 10.77
C ARG A 3 -14.44 -2.09 9.80
N CYS A 4 -13.16 -2.28 9.54
CA CYS A 4 -12.46 -1.58 8.46
C CYS A 4 -13.01 -2.06 7.11
N THR A 5 -13.27 -1.13 6.20
CA THR A 5 -13.84 -1.42 4.88
C THR A 5 -12.97 -0.89 3.73
N VAL A 6 -11.94 -0.10 4.06
CA VAL A 6 -11.07 0.58 3.10
C VAL A 6 -9.62 0.45 3.51
N ILE A 7 -8.78 0.06 2.56
CA ILE A 7 -7.33 0.10 2.65
C ILE A 7 -6.80 1.02 1.56
N ILE A 8 -5.83 1.87 1.92
CA ILE A 8 -5.09 2.73 0.99
C ILE A 8 -3.63 2.21 0.99
N PRO A 9 -3.24 1.41 0.00
CA PRO A 9 -1.87 0.91 -0.09
C PRO A 9 -0.95 1.95 -0.72
N ASP A 10 0.25 2.09 -0.15
CA ASP A 10 1.40 2.76 -0.77
C ASP A 10 2.13 1.80 -1.74
N ALA A 11 3.15 2.27 -2.45
CA ALA A 11 3.89 1.48 -3.43
C ALA A 11 4.69 0.31 -2.81
N GLY A 12 5.26 0.51 -1.61
CA GLY A 12 6.09 -0.49 -0.94
C GLY A 12 5.44 -1.86 -0.81
N PRO A 13 4.23 -1.97 -0.25
CA PRO A 13 3.51 -3.23 -0.11
C PRO A 13 3.32 -4.01 -1.42
N PHE A 14 3.01 -3.34 -2.53
CA PHE A 14 2.92 -3.99 -3.84
C PHE A 14 4.27 -4.57 -4.27
N ASN A 15 5.34 -3.79 -4.09
CA ASN A 15 6.68 -4.21 -4.46
C ASN A 15 7.12 -5.45 -3.66
N SER A 16 6.92 -5.45 -2.35
CA SER A 16 7.31 -6.55 -1.47
C SER A 16 6.49 -7.81 -1.72
N LEU A 17 5.17 -7.68 -1.88
CA LEU A 17 4.29 -8.81 -2.19
C LEU A 17 4.55 -9.36 -3.60
N TRP A 18 4.92 -8.50 -4.59
CA TRP A 18 5.33 -8.96 -5.90
C TRP A 18 6.62 -9.78 -5.83
N VAL A 19 7.62 -9.34 -5.06
CA VAL A 19 8.88 -10.09 -4.87
C VAL A 19 8.61 -11.46 -4.26
N ALA A 20 7.71 -11.55 -3.29
CA ALA A 20 7.30 -12.81 -2.64
C ALA A 20 6.33 -13.66 -3.48
N ASP A 21 5.92 -13.22 -4.67
CA ASP A 21 4.89 -13.86 -5.51
C ASP A 21 3.54 -14.01 -4.78
N GLN A 22 3.16 -13.02 -3.97
CA GLN A 22 2.01 -13.03 -3.06
C GLN A 22 1.07 -11.81 -3.23
N LEU A 23 1.02 -11.19 -4.42
CA LEU A 23 0.12 -10.05 -4.68
C LEU A 23 -1.35 -10.39 -4.39
N ASP A 24 -1.76 -11.62 -4.62
CA ASP A 24 -3.13 -12.09 -4.42
C ASP A 24 -3.58 -12.06 -2.94
N LEU A 25 -2.66 -11.92 -1.98
CA LEU A 25 -3.01 -11.70 -0.58
C LEU A 25 -3.81 -10.41 -0.39
N LEU A 26 -3.61 -9.39 -1.22
CA LEU A 26 -4.40 -8.17 -1.18
C LEU A 26 -5.88 -8.43 -1.51
N LEU A 27 -6.18 -9.39 -2.38
CA LEU A 27 -7.55 -9.75 -2.75
C LEU A 27 -8.28 -10.53 -1.64
N ARG A 28 -7.53 -11.15 -0.71
CA ARG A 28 -8.11 -11.93 0.40
C ARG A 28 -8.58 -11.08 1.58
N LEU A 29 -8.36 -9.76 1.51
CA LEU A 29 -8.71 -8.85 2.61
C LEU A 29 -10.22 -8.55 2.70
N ASP A 30 -10.99 -8.88 1.66
CA ASP A 30 -12.45 -8.59 1.57
C ASP A 30 -12.77 -7.11 1.87
N MET A 31 -11.89 -6.21 1.40
CA MET A 31 -11.97 -4.77 1.60
C MET A 31 -11.76 -4.05 0.28
N ARG A 32 -12.25 -2.81 0.18
CA ARG A 32 -11.93 -1.95 -0.95
C ARG A 32 -10.50 -1.45 -0.85
N LEU A 33 -9.74 -1.56 -1.93
CA LEU A 33 -8.36 -1.11 -2.06
C LEU A 33 -8.32 0.15 -2.93
N ILE A 34 -8.07 1.30 -2.32
CA ILE A 34 -8.00 2.58 -3.03
C ILE A 34 -6.54 2.89 -3.33
N VAL A 35 -6.16 2.74 -4.59
CA VAL A 35 -4.82 3.09 -5.09
C VAL A 35 -4.86 4.53 -5.56
N ILE A 36 -4.03 5.36 -4.98
CA ILE A 36 -3.92 6.76 -5.37
C ILE A 36 -3.11 6.87 -6.67
N ASP A 37 -3.52 7.75 -7.55
CA ASP A 37 -2.96 7.88 -8.90
C ASP A 37 -1.45 8.13 -8.94
N ALA A 38 -0.89 8.90 -8.01
CA ALA A 38 0.56 9.10 -7.93
C ALA A 38 1.30 7.80 -7.53
N VAL A 39 0.69 6.97 -6.67
CA VAL A 39 1.20 5.64 -6.31
C VAL A 39 1.08 4.69 -7.50
N TYR A 40 -0.05 4.70 -8.19
CA TYR A 40 -0.24 3.91 -9.41
C TYR A 40 0.79 4.27 -10.49
N ASP A 41 1.01 5.57 -10.73
CA ASP A 41 1.99 6.07 -11.69
C ASP A 41 3.43 5.68 -11.33
N GLU A 42 3.76 5.59 -10.03
CA GLU A 42 5.04 5.08 -9.54
C GLU A 42 5.19 3.59 -9.82
N LEU A 43 4.19 2.80 -9.46
CA LEU A 43 4.15 1.35 -9.64
C LEU A 43 4.19 0.89 -11.11
N THR A 44 3.79 1.76 -12.03
CA THR A 44 3.64 1.45 -13.45
C THR A 44 4.52 2.33 -14.34
N SER A 45 5.60 2.88 -13.77
CA SER A 45 6.41 3.92 -14.42
C SER A 45 7.21 3.42 -15.62
N ASP A 46 7.60 2.14 -15.64
CA ASP A 46 8.35 1.51 -16.72
C ASP A 46 7.79 0.12 -17.06
N LEU A 47 6.88 0.07 -18.02
CA LEU A 47 6.24 -1.18 -18.44
C LEU A 47 7.17 -2.15 -19.18
N SER A 48 8.41 -1.78 -19.50
CA SER A 48 9.44 -2.73 -19.94
C SER A 48 9.95 -3.58 -18.78
N TYR A 49 9.80 -3.08 -17.54
CA TYR A 49 10.21 -3.77 -16.34
C TYR A 49 9.12 -4.77 -15.88
N PRO A 50 9.48 -6.05 -15.62
CA PRO A 50 8.48 -7.08 -15.31
C PRO A 50 7.58 -6.73 -14.13
N LYS A 51 8.12 -6.18 -13.04
CA LYS A 51 7.37 -5.79 -11.86
C LYS A 51 6.27 -4.78 -12.18
N ASP A 52 6.61 -3.69 -12.87
CA ASP A 52 5.67 -2.61 -13.17
C ASP A 52 4.54 -3.11 -14.07
N ARG A 53 4.87 -3.96 -15.05
CA ARG A 53 3.88 -4.60 -15.92
C ARG A 53 2.96 -5.54 -15.17
N ASP A 54 3.51 -6.39 -14.29
CA ASP A 54 2.75 -7.39 -13.55
C ASP A 54 1.83 -6.72 -12.50
N VAL A 55 2.34 -5.72 -11.77
CA VAL A 55 1.56 -4.95 -10.80
C VAL A 55 0.44 -4.18 -11.49
N LYS A 56 0.73 -3.56 -12.66
CA LYS A 56 -0.30 -2.91 -13.48
C LYS A 56 -1.40 -3.89 -13.87
N ALA A 57 -1.02 -5.04 -14.44
CA ALA A 57 -1.96 -6.05 -14.87
C ALA A 57 -2.80 -6.58 -13.69
N PHE A 58 -2.19 -6.72 -12.51
CA PHE A 58 -2.86 -7.16 -11.30
C PHE A 58 -3.91 -6.14 -10.83
N ILE A 59 -3.56 -4.84 -10.73
CA ILE A 59 -4.49 -3.79 -10.31
C ILE A 59 -5.63 -3.64 -11.34
N ASP A 60 -5.31 -3.55 -12.62
CA ASP A 60 -6.30 -3.32 -13.69
C ASP A 60 -7.24 -4.51 -13.87
N GLY A 61 -6.72 -5.73 -13.71
CA GLY A 61 -7.49 -6.97 -13.84
C GLY A 61 -8.42 -7.26 -12.65
N ASN A 62 -8.26 -6.57 -11.52
CA ASN A 62 -9.01 -6.78 -10.29
C ASN A 62 -9.77 -5.53 -9.83
N GLN A 63 -10.54 -4.93 -10.72
CA GLN A 63 -11.42 -3.79 -10.42
C GLN A 63 -12.89 -4.21 -10.53
N PRO A 64 -13.62 -4.43 -9.39
CA PRO A 64 -13.21 -4.32 -7.99
C PRO A 64 -12.36 -5.52 -7.52
N PRO A 65 -11.74 -5.50 -6.33
CA PRO A 65 -11.85 -4.53 -5.23
C PRO A 65 -10.96 -3.30 -5.36
N PHE A 66 -10.03 -3.27 -6.32
CA PHE A 66 -9.21 -2.08 -6.58
C PHE A 66 -10.04 -0.94 -7.19
N VAL A 67 -9.73 0.27 -6.76
CA VAL A 67 -10.19 1.53 -7.35
C VAL A 67 -8.98 2.45 -7.46
N VAL A 68 -8.73 3.00 -8.65
CA VAL A 68 -7.68 4.02 -8.83
C VAL A 68 -8.32 5.40 -8.73
N GLU A 69 -7.89 6.20 -7.75
CA GLU A 69 -8.41 7.53 -7.48
C GLU A 69 -7.43 8.63 -7.90
N THR A 70 -7.97 9.66 -8.53
CA THR A 70 -7.20 10.82 -9.01
C THR A 70 -7.13 11.89 -7.94
N THR A 71 -5.94 12.49 -7.76
CA THR A 71 -5.69 13.59 -6.82
C THR A 71 -5.13 14.81 -7.55
N GLU A 72 -5.20 15.96 -6.90
CA GLU A 72 -4.57 17.17 -7.43
C GLU A 72 -3.04 17.04 -7.49
N ILE A 73 -2.46 16.41 -6.48
CA ILE A 73 -1.02 16.12 -6.46
C ILE A 73 -0.61 15.20 -7.62
N GLY A 74 -1.34 14.10 -7.84
CA GLY A 74 -1.07 13.18 -8.95
C GLY A 74 -1.20 13.87 -10.31
N ARG A 75 -2.23 14.71 -10.49
CA ARG A 75 -2.40 15.51 -11.70
C ARG A 75 -1.19 16.43 -11.95
N LEU A 76 -0.75 17.16 -10.93
CA LEU A 76 0.41 18.05 -11.02
C LEU A 76 1.71 17.30 -11.34
N GLU A 77 1.92 16.12 -10.74
CA GLU A 77 3.12 15.33 -11.03
C GLU A 77 3.11 14.75 -12.45
N ARG A 78 1.95 14.37 -13.01
CA ARG A 78 1.82 13.97 -14.41
C ARG A 78 2.12 15.13 -15.37
N GLU A 79 1.65 16.35 -15.07
CA GLU A 79 1.96 17.55 -15.86
C GLU A 79 3.46 17.85 -15.85
N LYS A 80 4.13 17.73 -14.70
CA LYS A 80 5.58 17.88 -14.62
C LYS A 80 6.31 16.83 -15.45
N ARG A 81 5.91 15.56 -15.34
CA ARG A 81 6.49 14.46 -16.13
C ARG A 81 6.37 14.74 -17.63
N ALA A 82 5.19 15.17 -18.09
CA ALA A 82 4.95 15.52 -19.48
C ALA A 82 5.81 16.71 -19.96
N SER A 83 6.17 17.61 -19.03
CA SER A 83 7.03 18.78 -19.30
C SER A 83 8.53 18.48 -19.10
N GLY A 84 8.93 17.25 -18.80
CA GLY A 84 10.32 16.87 -18.54
C GLY A 84 10.90 17.44 -17.25
N LEU A 85 10.04 17.88 -16.31
CA LEU A 85 10.45 18.41 -15.03
C LEU A 85 10.67 17.30 -14.00
N THR A 86 11.49 17.58 -12.98
CA THR A 86 11.77 16.65 -11.89
C THR A 86 10.52 16.42 -11.03
N LEU A 87 10.18 15.15 -10.82
CA LEU A 87 9.09 14.74 -9.95
C LEU A 87 9.48 14.87 -8.47
N ARG A 88 8.49 15.03 -7.60
CA ARG A 88 8.70 15.01 -6.15
C ARG A 88 9.03 13.61 -5.67
N ARG A 89 10.00 13.51 -4.77
CA ARG A 89 10.43 12.22 -4.22
C ARG A 89 9.35 11.50 -3.40
N ASN A 90 8.45 12.26 -2.76
CA ASN A 90 7.38 11.77 -1.89
C ASN A 90 5.99 12.09 -2.48
N ALA A 91 5.85 12.00 -3.80
CA ALA A 91 4.59 12.35 -4.48
C ALA A 91 3.44 11.42 -4.07
N GLY A 92 3.72 10.11 -3.88
CA GLY A 92 2.74 9.13 -3.43
C GLY A 92 2.16 9.47 -2.07
N GLU A 93 3.01 9.69 -1.07
CA GLU A 93 2.59 10.03 0.30
C GLU A 93 1.81 11.35 0.34
N LEU A 94 2.25 12.36 -0.41
CA LEU A 94 1.54 13.64 -0.50
C LEU A 94 0.18 13.50 -1.16
N ALA A 95 0.06 12.67 -2.21
CA ALA A 95 -1.20 12.39 -2.87
C ALA A 95 -2.16 11.60 -1.98
N ILE A 96 -1.67 10.66 -1.16
CA ILE A 96 -2.48 9.97 -0.14
C ILE A 96 -3.04 10.99 0.86
N VAL A 97 -2.22 11.94 1.34
CA VAL A 97 -2.66 12.99 2.27
C VAL A 97 -3.68 13.92 1.61
N ASP A 98 -3.46 14.30 0.36
CA ASP A 98 -4.40 15.11 -0.45
C ASP A 98 -5.77 14.40 -0.55
N PHE A 99 -5.77 13.13 -0.95
CA PHE A 99 -6.97 12.31 -1.02
C PHE A 99 -7.72 12.20 0.31
N MET A 100 -6.99 12.00 1.41
CA MET A 100 -7.60 11.89 2.74
C MET A 100 -8.22 13.20 3.24
N SER A 101 -7.67 14.34 2.79
CA SER A 101 -8.07 15.68 3.23
C SER A 101 -9.13 16.30 2.33
N SER A 102 -9.30 15.80 1.12
CA SER A 102 -10.26 16.30 0.13
C SER A 102 -11.69 15.88 0.47
N GLU A 103 -12.65 16.79 0.30
CA GLU A 103 -14.09 16.48 0.40
C GLU A 103 -14.52 15.46 -0.68
N ASP A 104 -13.89 15.50 -1.84
CA ASP A 104 -14.12 14.60 -2.97
C ASP A 104 -13.28 13.32 -2.91
N GLY A 105 -12.50 13.12 -1.85
CA GLY A 105 -11.62 11.98 -1.65
C GLY A 105 -12.22 10.91 -0.73
N LEU A 106 -11.53 10.64 0.37
CA LEU A 106 -11.88 9.59 1.33
C LEU A 106 -13.35 9.64 1.83
N PRO A 107 -13.99 10.82 2.07
CA PRO A 107 -15.38 10.87 2.53
C PRO A 107 -16.40 10.22 1.58
N ARG A 108 -16.08 10.00 0.32
CA ARG A 108 -16.93 9.27 -0.64
C ARG A 108 -17.02 7.77 -0.34
N TYR A 109 -16.06 7.23 0.41
CA TYR A 109 -15.87 5.81 0.66
C TYR A 109 -16.21 5.38 2.07
N VAL A 110 -16.06 6.28 3.04
CA VAL A 110 -16.25 5.99 4.47
C VAL A 110 -17.03 7.10 5.15
N SER A 111 -17.79 6.72 6.17
CA SER A 111 -18.45 7.71 7.05
C SER A 111 -17.46 8.26 8.09
N PRO A 112 -17.71 9.45 8.65
CA PRO A 112 -16.89 10.00 9.71
C PRO A 112 -16.71 9.00 10.87
N GLY A 113 -15.46 8.75 11.24
CA GLY A 113 -15.11 7.84 12.33
C GLY A 113 -15.10 6.34 11.95
N ASP A 114 -15.33 5.98 10.68
CA ASP A 114 -15.06 4.61 10.23
C ASP A 114 -13.55 4.37 10.15
N PRO A 115 -13.07 3.19 10.56
CA PRO A 115 -11.65 2.89 10.51
C PRO A 115 -11.16 2.77 9.06
N VAL A 116 -10.00 3.37 8.80
CA VAL A 116 -9.28 3.34 7.52
C VAL A 116 -7.88 2.84 7.77
N VAL A 117 -7.39 1.94 6.94
CA VAL A 117 -6.01 1.45 7.00
C VAL A 117 -5.20 2.05 5.86
N ILE A 118 -4.03 2.61 6.18
CA ILE A 118 -2.97 2.84 5.21
C ILE A 118 -1.98 1.70 5.34
N LEU A 119 -1.76 0.99 4.23
CA LEU A 119 -0.75 -0.05 4.15
C LEU A 119 0.54 0.55 3.58
N PHE A 120 1.64 0.47 4.31
CA PHE A 120 2.88 1.16 3.99
C PHE A 120 4.12 0.35 4.38
N GLU A 121 5.28 0.77 3.89
CA GLU A 121 6.58 0.24 4.30
C GLU A 121 7.58 1.34 4.68
N ASP A 122 7.47 2.52 4.06
CA ASP A 122 8.38 3.63 4.33
C ASP A 122 8.07 4.34 5.67
N ALA A 123 9.11 4.66 6.42
CA ALA A 123 9.01 5.43 7.66
C ALA A 123 8.42 6.84 7.44
N GLY A 124 8.47 7.37 6.23
CA GLY A 124 7.92 8.69 5.85
C GLY A 124 6.44 8.85 6.16
N MET A 125 5.63 7.79 5.96
CA MET A 125 4.21 7.80 6.27
C MET A 125 3.87 7.99 7.76
N ARG A 126 4.84 7.80 8.66
CA ARG A 126 4.63 7.96 10.12
C ARG A 126 4.60 9.41 10.59
N VAL A 127 5.07 10.33 9.77
CA VAL A 127 5.24 11.75 10.13
C VAL A 127 3.95 12.54 10.01
N PHE A 128 2.95 12.04 9.29
CA PHE A 128 1.70 12.75 9.08
C PHE A 128 0.79 12.72 10.32
N SER A 129 0.17 13.86 10.63
CA SER A 129 -0.88 13.95 11.66
C SER A 129 -2.03 13.02 11.31
N LYS A 130 -2.43 12.17 12.26
CA LYS A 130 -3.41 11.10 12.01
C LYS A 130 -4.75 11.43 12.65
N PRO A 131 -5.85 11.36 11.88
CA PRO A 131 -7.18 11.28 12.48
C PRO A 131 -7.29 10.04 13.38
N PRO A 132 -8.13 10.07 14.43
CA PRO A 132 -8.24 8.96 15.39
C PRO A 132 -8.66 7.60 14.77
N ASN A 133 -9.30 7.64 13.61
CA ASN A 133 -9.79 6.46 12.89
C ASN A 133 -8.83 5.96 11.80
N LEU A 134 -7.66 6.58 11.66
CA LEU A 134 -6.65 6.18 10.70
C LEU A 134 -5.64 5.25 11.36
N HIS A 135 -5.51 4.05 10.80
CA HIS A 135 -4.58 3.03 11.25
C HIS A 135 -3.45 2.89 10.22
N LEU A 136 -2.20 2.89 10.69
CA LEU A 136 -1.06 2.57 9.86
C LEU A 136 -0.69 1.11 10.06
N LEU A 137 -0.58 0.36 8.97
CA LEU A 137 -0.23 -1.05 8.99
C LEU A 137 0.97 -1.28 8.06
N SER A 138 2.01 -1.93 8.55
CA SER A 138 3.12 -2.35 7.70
C SER A 138 2.76 -3.64 6.95
N THR A 139 3.47 -3.95 5.85
CA THR A 139 3.33 -5.24 5.15
C THR A 139 3.59 -6.40 6.11
N VAL A 140 4.59 -6.31 6.99
CA VAL A 140 4.84 -7.32 8.01
C VAL A 140 3.66 -7.46 8.97
N GLY A 141 3.12 -6.33 9.46
CA GLY A 141 1.93 -6.34 10.33
C GLY A 141 0.71 -6.96 9.65
N LEU A 142 0.51 -6.68 8.35
CA LEU A 142 -0.52 -7.32 7.55
C LEU A 142 -0.35 -8.84 7.52
N LEU A 143 0.85 -9.32 7.18
CA LEU A 143 1.14 -10.74 7.08
C LEU A 143 0.94 -11.47 8.43
N ARG A 144 1.38 -10.87 9.55
CA ARG A 144 1.14 -11.39 10.90
C ARG A 144 -0.35 -11.44 11.23
N GLY A 145 -1.11 -10.44 10.80
CA GLY A 145 -2.56 -10.43 10.91
C GLY A 145 -3.22 -11.57 10.14
N LEU A 146 -2.84 -11.78 8.89
CA LEU A 146 -3.35 -12.85 8.02
C LEU A 146 -3.02 -14.25 8.56
N GLU A 147 -1.81 -14.46 9.09
CA GLU A 147 -1.42 -15.70 9.76
C GLU A 147 -2.30 -15.96 10.99
N ARG A 148 -2.48 -14.95 11.85
CA ARG A 148 -3.28 -15.07 13.08
C ARG A 148 -4.73 -15.49 12.81
N VAL A 149 -5.31 -15.02 11.69
CA VAL A 149 -6.69 -15.40 11.31
C VAL A 149 -6.74 -16.60 10.37
N GLY A 150 -5.61 -17.25 10.09
CA GLY A 150 -5.54 -18.50 9.33
C GLY A 150 -5.67 -18.33 7.81
N VAL A 151 -5.50 -17.12 7.27
CA VAL A 151 -5.54 -16.87 5.81
C VAL A 151 -4.26 -17.36 5.14
N ILE A 152 -3.12 -17.24 5.82
CA ILE A 152 -1.83 -17.80 5.40
C ILE A 152 -1.27 -18.73 6.49
N PRO A 153 -0.48 -19.74 6.13
CA PRO A 153 0.09 -20.67 7.08
C PRO A 153 1.24 -20.08 7.91
N SER A 154 2.03 -19.17 7.31
CA SER A 154 3.21 -18.58 7.96
C SER A 154 3.53 -17.21 7.35
N ALA A 155 3.55 -16.19 8.20
CA ALA A 155 4.03 -14.85 7.82
C ALA A 155 5.56 -14.87 7.60
N ASP A 156 6.30 -15.65 8.39
CA ASP A 156 7.76 -15.74 8.29
C ASP A 156 8.20 -16.31 6.94
N GLU A 157 7.47 -17.27 6.38
CA GLU A 157 7.77 -17.80 5.04
C GLU A 157 7.61 -16.72 3.97
N VAL A 158 6.53 -15.94 4.00
CA VAL A 158 6.32 -14.84 3.04
C VAL A 158 7.38 -13.75 3.22
N ILE A 159 7.71 -13.38 4.46
CA ILE A 159 8.77 -12.41 4.77
C ILE A 159 10.13 -12.91 4.26
N HIS A 160 10.41 -14.22 4.41
CA HIS A 160 11.64 -14.81 3.88
C HIS A 160 11.69 -14.68 2.35
N GLU A 161 10.61 -14.96 1.63
CA GLU A 161 10.53 -14.81 0.18
C GLU A 161 10.72 -13.36 -0.29
N MET A 162 10.32 -12.35 0.48
CA MET A 162 10.59 -10.94 0.16
C MET A 162 12.08 -10.61 0.17
N THR A 163 12.85 -11.30 1.01
CA THR A 163 14.30 -11.06 1.16
C THR A 163 15.16 -12.07 0.44
N HIS A 164 14.63 -13.26 0.19
CA HIS A 164 15.30 -14.39 -0.47
C HIS A 164 14.31 -15.07 -1.44
N PRO A 165 13.94 -14.39 -2.54
CA PRO A 165 12.92 -14.91 -3.44
C PRO A 165 13.38 -16.21 -4.09
N SER A 166 12.49 -17.20 -4.09
CA SER A 166 12.72 -18.49 -4.76
C SER A 166 12.65 -18.37 -6.29
N ARG A 167 11.96 -17.38 -6.80
CA ARG A 167 11.83 -17.14 -8.24
C ARG A 167 13.04 -16.40 -8.78
N PRO A 168 13.66 -16.89 -9.89
CA PRO A 168 14.87 -16.28 -10.45
C PRO A 168 14.65 -14.92 -11.11
N ASP A 169 13.41 -14.58 -11.46
CA ASP A 169 13.00 -13.30 -12.05
C ASP A 169 12.61 -12.23 -11.00
N ARG A 170 12.72 -12.56 -9.72
CA ARG A 170 12.44 -11.66 -8.59
C ARG A 170 13.75 -11.26 -7.90
N HIS A 171 13.86 -10.01 -7.52
CA HIS A 171 15.05 -9.50 -6.84
C HIS A 171 14.68 -8.77 -5.55
N PRO A 172 15.38 -9.02 -4.42
CA PRO A 172 15.09 -8.37 -3.13
C PRO A 172 15.18 -6.84 -3.18
N GLN A 173 15.96 -6.30 -4.13
CA GLN A 173 16.10 -4.86 -4.33
C GLN A 173 14.80 -4.19 -4.83
N ASP A 174 13.87 -4.95 -5.38
CA ASP A 174 12.58 -4.44 -5.82
C ASP A 174 11.63 -4.18 -4.66
N ALA A 175 11.90 -4.78 -3.50
CA ALA A 175 11.26 -4.53 -2.21
C ALA A 175 12.08 -3.52 -1.37
N ARG A 176 12.43 -2.36 -1.92
CA ARG A 176 13.39 -1.42 -1.32
C ARG A 176 13.02 -0.94 0.07
N ALA A 177 11.75 -0.63 0.28
CA ALA A 177 11.29 -0.08 1.55
C ALA A 177 11.36 -1.08 2.69
N PHE A 178 11.28 -2.39 2.39
CA PHE A 178 11.34 -3.44 3.39
C PHE A 178 12.67 -3.47 4.18
N LYS A 179 13.77 -3.04 3.57
CA LYS A 179 15.09 -2.99 4.21
C LYS A 179 15.21 -1.91 5.28
N ASP A 180 14.38 -0.89 5.20
CA ASP A 180 14.41 0.27 6.07
C ASP A 180 13.41 0.17 7.22
N LEU A 181 12.60 -0.89 7.27
CA LEU A 181 11.72 -1.17 8.39
C LEU A 181 12.55 -1.69 9.57
N PRO A 182 12.54 -0.99 10.71
CA PRO A 182 13.14 -1.53 11.92
C PRO A 182 12.45 -2.85 12.26
N VAL A 183 13.22 -3.91 12.37
CA VAL A 183 12.76 -5.23 12.86
C VAL A 183 12.07 -5.00 14.21
N GLY A 184 10.79 -5.31 14.32
CA GLY A 184 10.06 -5.22 15.60
C GLY A 184 9.05 -4.09 15.73
N ILE A 185 8.71 -3.36 14.66
CA ILE A 185 7.59 -2.41 14.74
C ILE A 185 6.29 -3.10 14.28
N ASP A 186 5.90 -4.10 15.02
CA ASP A 186 4.53 -4.62 15.04
C ASP A 186 3.67 -3.89 16.08
N GLU A 187 3.97 -2.62 16.36
CA GLU A 187 3.09 -1.87 17.23
C GLU A 187 1.82 -1.51 16.46
N PRO A 188 0.65 -1.93 16.97
CA PRO A 188 -0.61 -1.35 16.54
C PRO A 188 -0.48 0.16 16.66
N ALA A 189 -0.94 0.89 15.65
CA ALA A 189 -0.73 2.33 15.49
C ALA A 189 -1.25 3.18 16.68
N SER A 190 -1.90 2.58 17.64
CA SER A 190 -2.23 3.15 18.95
C SER A 190 -2.46 2.02 19.96
N ALA A 191 -1.98 2.20 21.18
CA ALA A 191 -2.36 1.35 22.30
C ALA A 191 -3.90 1.33 22.41
N GLY A 192 -4.52 0.21 22.09
CA GLY A 192 -5.97 0.01 22.12
C GLY A 192 -6.67 -0.22 20.79
N SER A 193 -6.00 -0.11 19.64
CA SER A 193 -6.60 -0.52 18.37
C SER A 193 -6.33 -2.00 18.11
N THR A 194 -7.32 -2.85 18.33
CA THR A 194 -7.31 -4.20 17.78
C THR A 194 -7.74 -4.09 16.32
N TRP A 195 -6.79 -4.17 15.40
CA TRP A 195 -7.10 -4.40 14.00
C TRP A 195 -7.39 -5.89 13.80
N GLU A 196 -8.56 -6.20 13.28
CA GLU A 196 -8.91 -7.53 12.76
C GLU A 196 -9.25 -7.36 11.28
N PRO A 197 -8.66 -8.19 10.39
CA PRO A 197 -8.96 -8.17 8.97
C PRO A 197 -10.42 -8.52 8.67
#